data_bdd589985978dfdb50d270412c0f88ad
#
_entry.id   bdd589985978dfdb50d270412c0f88ad
#
_cell.length_a   1.000
_cell.length_b   1.000
_cell.length_c   1.000
_cell.angle_alpha   90.00
_cell.angle_beta   90.00
_cell.angle_gamma   90.00
#
_symmetry.space_group_name_H-M   'P 1'
#
loop_
_entity.id
_entity.type
_entity.pdbx_description
1 polymer ?
#
loop_
_entity_poly.entity_id
_entity_poly.type
_entity_poly.pdbx_seq_one_letter_code
_entity_poly.pdbx_strand_id
1 'polypeptide(L)'
;MNHSTAMTFPIKHLALLSLVLLGLSAELGAQVSPELADDGRVTFRCRADHADRVAVHGQFGAAVELEKDSSGTWSGSTTTPVKPGVYEYRFKIDGRDSIDSRNPHIKPQRWPNTSILHIASTPPAPWDIQDIPHGTIHRHSYHSKVLEQDRELIVYTPPGMTDEKLPVLYLAHGYSDNQRTWTEHGKAHSILDSLIHEKKAVPMIIVMPDAHAIDPGGKKFNAYAPKNTEAFSRELLEDVIPFVESHYPVNPASTHRAFAGLSMGGHHALFLALSHSENFSYVGAFSAAPPAIPDLSPQDITAINKNLRLLWIACGDKDFLFARNQAFHAKIKELNIESDYQITPAADHSWPVWRDYLIDFTPKLFR
;
A
#
# COMPACT_ATOMS: atom_id res chain seq x y z
N MET A 1 17.01 -81.19 -29.88
CA MET A 1 18.43 -81.18 -29.50
C MET A 1 18.91 -79.75 -29.53
N ASN A 2 19.02 -79.10 -28.44
CA ASN A 2 19.87 -77.93 -28.25
C ASN A 2 19.93 -77.62 -26.75
N HIS A 3 21.06 -77.91 -26.22
CA HIS A 3 21.42 -77.71 -24.81
C HIS A 3 21.72 -76.20 -24.60
N SER A 4 21.02 -75.59 -23.65
CA SER A 4 21.38 -74.28 -23.13
C SER A 4 21.99 -74.48 -21.73
N THR A 5 23.25 -74.21 -21.64
CA THR A 5 24.05 -74.26 -20.44
C THR A 5 23.88 -72.94 -19.66
N ALA A 6 23.29 -73.00 -18.47
CA ALA A 6 23.22 -71.88 -17.55
C ALA A 6 24.55 -71.71 -16.80
N MET A 7 25.21 -70.58 -16.95
CA MET A 7 26.34 -70.17 -16.09
C MET A 7 25.83 -69.52 -14.82
N THR A 8 26.05 -70.14 -13.69
CA THR A 8 25.89 -69.58 -12.36
C THR A 8 27.17 -68.86 -11.96
N PHE A 9 27.08 -67.57 -11.67
CA PHE A 9 28.11 -66.76 -10.99
C PHE A 9 27.83 -66.67 -9.50
N PRO A 10 28.84 -66.79 -8.65
CA PRO A 10 28.64 -66.76 -7.18
C PRO A 10 28.54 -65.31 -6.67
N ILE A 11 27.44 -65.01 -6.03
CA ILE A 11 27.22 -63.79 -5.22
C ILE A 11 27.97 -63.96 -3.89
N LYS A 12 29.18 -63.42 -3.79
CA LYS A 12 29.81 -63.09 -2.51
C LYS A 12 30.68 -61.82 -2.70
N HIS A 13 30.44 -60.82 -1.90
CA HIS A 13 31.07 -59.49 -1.74
C HIS A 13 30.30 -58.29 -2.32
N LEU A 14 29.10 -58.06 -1.78
CA LEU A 14 28.46 -56.73 -1.88
C LEU A 14 27.73 -56.41 -0.56
N ALA A 15 28.48 -56.35 0.51
CA ALA A 15 27.95 -55.98 1.81
C ALA A 15 29.04 -55.23 2.63
N LEU A 16 29.53 -54.07 2.14
CA LEU A 16 30.33 -53.14 2.99
C LEU A 16 30.55 -51.77 2.30
N LEU A 17 29.53 -51.22 1.68
CA LEU A 17 29.62 -49.81 1.18
C LEU A 17 28.30 -49.03 1.37
N SER A 18 27.53 -49.37 2.39
CA SER A 18 26.24 -48.72 2.66
C SER A 18 26.17 -47.97 3.99
N LEU A 19 27.29 -47.60 4.61
CA LEU A 19 27.28 -47.03 5.96
C LEU A 19 28.14 -45.76 6.12
N VAL A 20 28.36 -44.97 5.08
CA VAL A 20 29.05 -43.63 5.21
C VAL A 20 28.34 -42.51 4.46
N LEU A 21 27.10 -42.66 4.08
CA LEU A 21 26.33 -41.56 3.41
C LEU A 21 25.10 -41.12 4.21
N LEU A 22 25.12 -41.29 5.53
CA LEU A 22 24.10 -40.82 6.47
C LEU A 22 24.66 -39.74 7.40
N GLY A 23 25.23 -38.70 6.87
CA GLY A 23 25.84 -37.69 7.72
C GLY A 23 26.10 -36.31 7.12
N LEU A 24 25.50 -35.96 5.98
CA LEU A 24 25.61 -34.58 5.45
C LEU A 24 24.41 -34.23 4.54
N SER A 25 23.20 -34.49 4.98
CA SER A 25 22.07 -33.65 4.56
C SER A 25 22.01 -32.46 5.52
N ALA A 26 23.05 -31.62 5.52
CA ALA A 26 22.84 -30.23 5.89
C ALA A 26 21.79 -29.72 4.91
N GLU A 27 20.56 -29.56 5.38
CA GLU A 27 19.53 -28.88 4.66
C GLU A 27 20.09 -27.53 4.23
N LEU A 28 20.53 -27.42 2.99
CA LEU A 28 20.62 -26.18 2.26
C LEU A 28 19.20 -25.71 1.95
N GLY A 29 18.31 -25.74 2.94
CA GLY A 29 17.07 -25.00 2.91
C GLY A 29 17.47 -23.55 2.80
N ALA A 30 17.09 -22.88 1.73
CA ALA A 30 17.27 -21.44 1.60
C ALA A 30 16.72 -20.81 2.89
N GLN A 31 17.63 -20.25 3.72
CA GLN A 31 17.22 -19.64 4.99
C GLN A 31 16.25 -18.52 4.68
N VAL A 32 15.00 -18.66 5.10
CA VAL A 32 13.92 -17.71 4.83
C VAL A 32 14.18 -16.42 5.64
N SER A 33 13.87 -15.31 5.05
CA SER A 33 13.82 -14.00 5.72
C SER A 33 12.69 -13.16 5.11
N PRO A 34 11.81 -12.58 5.92
CA PRO A 34 11.63 -12.81 7.35
C PRO A 34 11.01 -14.18 7.64
N GLU A 35 11.32 -14.76 8.78
CA GLU A 35 10.73 -16.02 9.26
C GLU A 35 9.91 -15.75 10.53
N LEU A 36 8.62 -16.09 10.51
CA LEU A 36 7.73 -15.98 11.66
C LEU A 36 7.77 -17.29 12.45
N ALA A 37 8.14 -17.22 13.71
CA ALA A 37 8.11 -18.35 14.63
C ALA A 37 6.71 -18.53 15.27
N ASP A 38 6.44 -19.74 15.79
CA ASP A 38 5.15 -20.06 16.43
C ASP A 38 4.83 -19.18 17.66
N ASP A 39 5.85 -18.63 18.30
CA ASP A 39 5.71 -17.71 19.43
C ASP A 39 5.49 -16.24 18.98
N GLY A 40 5.34 -16.01 17.69
CA GLY A 40 5.10 -14.68 17.09
C GLY A 40 6.34 -13.80 16.97
N ARG A 41 7.54 -14.28 17.30
CA ARG A 41 8.78 -13.55 17.03
C ARG A 41 9.16 -13.70 15.56
N VAL A 42 9.84 -12.69 15.03
CA VAL A 42 10.30 -12.67 13.65
C VAL A 42 11.82 -12.68 13.58
N THR A 43 12.35 -13.62 12.81
CA THR A 43 13.79 -13.75 12.56
C THR A 43 14.14 -13.21 11.18
N PHE A 44 15.12 -12.32 11.12
CA PHE A 44 15.65 -11.75 9.90
C PHE A 44 17.03 -12.33 9.60
N ARG A 45 17.34 -12.54 8.30
CA ARG A 45 18.63 -13.07 7.87
C ARG A 45 19.09 -12.39 6.58
N CYS A 46 20.36 -12.02 6.54
CA CYS A 46 20.97 -11.56 5.29
C CYS A 46 22.42 -12.05 5.20
N ARG A 47 22.99 -11.94 3.99
CA ARG A 47 24.41 -12.17 3.78
C ARG A 47 25.11 -10.84 3.52
N ALA A 48 26.10 -10.53 4.36
CA ALA A 48 26.89 -9.32 4.25
C ALA A 48 28.32 -9.62 4.75
N ASP A 49 29.11 -10.27 3.90
CA ASP A 49 30.40 -10.86 4.25
C ASP A 49 31.41 -9.86 4.82
N HIS A 50 31.35 -8.60 4.36
CA HIS A 50 32.28 -7.53 4.70
C HIS A 50 31.71 -6.48 5.67
N ALA A 51 30.46 -6.67 6.13
CA ALA A 51 29.85 -5.73 7.05
C ALA A 51 30.41 -5.86 8.47
N ASP A 52 30.56 -4.73 9.15
CA ASP A 52 30.92 -4.64 10.55
C ASP A 52 29.67 -4.68 11.46
N ARG A 53 28.54 -4.16 10.98
CA ARG A 53 27.28 -4.11 11.73
C ARG A 53 26.07 -4.25 10.80
N VAL A 54 25.12 -5.10 11.22
CA VAL A 54 23.82 -5.24 10.55
C VAL A 54 22.69 -5.15 11.56
N ALA A 55 21.69 -4.35 11.26
CA ALA A 55 20.47 -4.24 12.05
C ALA A 55 19.24 -4.22 11.14
N VAL A 56 18.08 -4.57 11.67
CA VAL A 56 16.78 -4.39 10.99
C VAL A 56 15.98 -3.31 11.70
N HIS A 57 15.50 -2.35 10.93
CA HIS A 57 14.59 -1.32 11.39
C HIS A 57 13.24 -1.50 10.71
N GLY A 58 12.15 -1.48 11.47
CA GLY A 58 10.79 -1.67 10.96
C GLY A 58 9.74 -0.97 11.81
N GLN A 59 8.51 -0.93 11.29
CA GLN A 59 7.34 -0.33 11.98
C GLN A 59 6.78 -1.22 13.10
N PHE A 60 7.41 -2.37 13.38
CA PHE A 60 6.95 -3.37 14.34
C PHE A 60 7.58 -3.23 15.74
N GLY A 61 8.38 -2.20 16.00
CA GLY A 61 8.97 -1.92 17.31
C GLY A 61 10.45 -1.59 17.28
N ALA A 62 11.19 -2.02 18.31
CA ALA A 62 12.62 -1.75 18.43
C ALA A 62 13.43 -2.38 17.28
N ALA A 63 14.55 -1.76 16.95
CA ALA A 63 15.48 -2.31 15.98
C ALA A 63 16.02 -3.67 16.45
N VAL A 64 16.24 -4.57 15.50
CA VAL A 64 16.81 -5.91 15.73
C VAL A 64 18.29 -5.86 15.30
N GLU A 65 19.20 -6.00 16.25
CA GLU A 65 20.61 -6.19 15.94
C GLU A 65 20.85 -7.64 15.50
N LEU A 66 21.69 -7.83 14.48
CA LEU A 66 22.00 -9.16 13.96
C LEU A 66 23.41 -9.55 14.31
N GLU A 67 23.62 -10.85 14.51
CA GLU A 67 24.91 -11.47 14.77
C GLU A 67 25.37 -12.28 13.55
N LYS A 68 26.66 -12.23 13.26
CA LYS A 68 27.28 -12.93 12.14
C LYS A 68 27.76 -14.30 12.55
N ASP A 69 27.32 -15.32 11.82
CA ASP A 69 27.83 -16.68 12.01
C ASP A 69 29.13 -16.97 11.24
N SER A 70 29.70 -18.15 11.43
CA SER A 70 30.94 -18.57 10.75
C SER A 70 30.80 -18.72 9.23
N SER A 71 29.58 -18.78 8.69
CA SER A 71 29.30 -18.86 7.24
C SER A 71 29.22 -17.46 6.59
N GLY A 72 29.24 -16.38 7.37
CA GLY A 72 29.04 -15.01 6.90
C GLY A 72 27.57 -14.58 6.84
N THR A 73 26.65 -15.43 7.35
CA THR A 73 25.24 -15.06 7.46
C THR A 73 24.98 -14.29 8.74
N TRP A 74 24.29 -13.15 8.61
CA TRP A 74 23.80 -12.37 9.73
C TRP A 74 22.37 -12.78 10.05
N SER A 75 22.07 -12.99 11.33
CA SER A 75 20.74 -13.34 11.82
C SER A 75 20.40 -12.66 13.14
N GLY A 76 19.12 -12.36 13.33
CA GLY A 76 18.60 -11.78 14.57
C GLY A 76 17.09 -11.86 14.63
N SER A 77 16.55 -11.98 15.83
CA SER A 77 15.11 -12.10 16.06
C SER A 77 14.58 -10.94 16.90
N THR A 78 13.31 -10.59 16.71
CA THR A 78 12.64 -9.65 17.62
C THR A 78 12.65 -10.19 19.03
N THR A 79 12.79 -9.31 20.02
CA THR A 79 12.82 -9.71 21.45
C THR A 79 11.44 -10.08 21.99
N THR A 80 10.39 -9.57 21.35
CA THR A 80 8.98 -9.82 21.70
C THR A 80 8.20 -10.23 20.46
N PRO A 81 7.06 -10.93 20.62
CA PRO A 81 6.14 -11.19 19.51
C PRO A 81 5.75 -9.89 18.77
N VAL A 82 5.74 -9.94 17.45
CA VAL A 82 5.25 -8.85 16.62
C VAL A 82 3.74 -9.00 16.47
N LYS A 83 2.99 -7.93 16.70
CA LYS A 83 1.53 -7.93 16.53
C LYS A 83 1.16 -8.19 15.06
N PRO A 84 0.00 -8.82 14.81
CA PRO A 84 -0.54 -8.91 13.46
C PRO A 84 -0.63 -7.55 12.77
N GLY A 85 -0.30 -7.50 11.47
CA GLY A 85 -0.29 -6.27 10.69
C GLY A 85 0.59 -6.37 9.45
N VAL A 86 0.61 -5.29 8.69
CA VAL A 86 1.46 -5.15 7.49
C VAL A 86 2.42 -3.99 7.71
N TYR A 87 3.69 -4.30 7.76
CA TYR A 87 4.76 -3.39 8.19
C TYR A 87 5.81 -3.19 7.12
N GLU A 88 6.42 -2.02 7.09
CA GLU A 88 7.66 -1.78 6.36
C GLU A 88 8.86 -2.10 7.25
N TYR A 89 9.89 -2.70 6.64
CA TYR A 89 11.19 -2.86 7.28
C TYR A 89 12.33 -2.77 6.27
N ARG A 90 13.53 -2.56 6.78
CA ARG A 90 14.76 -2.53 6.00
C ARG A 90 15.94 -3.01 6.82
N PHE A 91 16.91 -3.57 6.14
CA PHE A 91 18.23 -3.76 6.73
C PHE A 91 19.00 -2.45 6.77
N LYS A 92 19.79 -2.28 7.81
CA LYS A 92 20.79 -1.24 7.91
C LYS A 92 22.15 -1.92 8.01
N ILE A 93 22.90 -1.91 6.89
CA ILE A 93 24.22 -2.54 6.75
C ILE A 93 25.26 -1.42 6.78
N ASP A 94 26.10 -1.36 7.82
CA ASP A 94 27.06 -0.30 8.06
C ASP A 94 26.47 1.10 7.87
N GLY A 95 25.27 1.31 8.41
CA GLY A 95 24.54 2.56 8.33
C GLY A 95 23.79 2.82 7.02
N ARG A 96 23.91 1.97 6.00
CA ARG A 96 23.19 2.10 4.71
C ARG A 96 21.92 1.28 4.69
N ASP A 97 20.84 1.88 4.21
CA ASP A 97 19.55 1.20 4.06
C ASP A 97 19.59 0.23 2.87
N SER A 98 19.03 -0.97 3.06
CA SER A 98 18.90 -2.02 2.05
C SER A 98 17.59 -2.77 2.22
N ILE A 99 17.00 -3.20 1.11
CA ILE A 99 15.88 -4.14 1.11
C ILE A 99 16.35 -5.53 1.58
N ASP A 100 15.41 -6.34 2.01
CA ASP A 100 15.63 -7.77 2.22
C ASP A 100 15.63 -8.51 0.88
N SER A 101 16.78 -8.89 0.39
CA SER A 101 16.93 -9.60 -0.89
C SER A 101 16.35 -11.02 -0.89
N ARG A 102 16.01 -11.56 0.29
CA ARG A 102 15.37 -12.87 0.46
C ARG A 102 13.86 -12.79 0.58
N ASN A 103 13.31 -11.56 0.68
CA ASN A 103 11.88 -11.31 0.70
C ASN A 103 11.40 -10.80 -0.66
N PRO A 104 10.52 -11.53 -1.38
CA PRO A 104 9.97 -11.06 -2.65
C PRO A 104 9.03 -9.87 -2.50
N HIS A 105 8.56 -9.59 -1.28
CA HIS A 105 7.61 -8.51 -1.01
C HIS A 105 8.33 -7.19 -0.72
N ILE A 106 8.68 -6.47 -1.78
CA ILE A 106 9.27 -5.14 -1.69
C ILE A 106 8.13 -4.12 -1.76
N LYS A 107 8.15 -3.10 -0.89
CA LYS A 107 7.15 -2.04 -0.95
C LYS A 107 7.31 -1.24 -2.24
N PRO A 108 6.25 -1.08 -3.04
CA PRO A 108 6.26 -0.23 -4.22
C PRO A 108 6.48 1.23 -3.81
N GLN A 109 7.54 1.83 -4.32
CA GLN A 109 7.93 3.21 -4.04
C GLN A 109 8.62 3.79 -5.28
N ARG A 110 8.75 5.11 -5.33
CA ARG A 110 9.57 5.78 -6.35
C ARG A 110 11.03 5.28 -6.31
N TRP A 111 11.56 5.10 -5.11
CA TRP A 111 12.88 4.51 -4.85
C TRP A 111 12.72 3.38 -3.82
N PRO A 112 12.52 2.13 -4.27
CA PRO A 112 12.30 1.01 -3.37
C PRO A 112 13.48 0.82 -2.42
N ASN A 113 13.23 0.95 -1.13
CA ASN A 113 14.25 0.82 -0.08
C ASN A 113 13.73 0.08 1.18
N THR A 114 12.49 -0.39 1.16
CA THR A 114 11.88 -1.16 2.23
C THR A 114 11.22 -2.43 1.70
N SER A 115 11.20 -3.46 2.53
CA SER A 115 10.49 -4.72 2.33
C SER A 115 9.22 -4.76 3.17
N ILE A 116 8.30 -5.65 2.84
CA ILE A 116 7.02 -5.81 3.53
C ILE A 116 7.08 -7.05 4.43
N LEU A 117 6.75 -6.88 5.70
CA LEU A 117 6.43 -7.95 6.64
C LEU A 117 4.92 -7.97 6.84
N HIS A 118 4.27 -9.08 6.50
CA HIS A 118 2.84 -9.30 6.76
C HIS A 118 2.67 -10.42 7.76
N ILE A 119 2.03 -10.13 8.88
CA ILE A 119 1.64 -11.08 9.93
C ILE A 119 0.12 -11.08 10.00
N ALA A 120 -0.47 -12.21 9.59
CA ALA A 120 -1.92 -12.37 9.57
C ALA A 120 -2.52 -12.37 10.98
N SER A 121 -3.72 -11.88 11.10
CA SER A 121 -4.50 -11.83 12.35
C SER A 121 -5.31 -13.11 12.56
N THR A 122 -5.65 -13.40 13.79
CA THR A 122 -6.61 -14.45 14.14
C THR A 122 -7.63 -13.90 15.14
N PRO A 123 -8.91 -13.68 14.74
CA PRO A 123 -9.46 -13.86 13.39
C PRO A 123 -8.84 -12.91 12.35
N PRO A 124 -8.98 -13.19 11.03
CA PRO A 124 -8.40 -12.34 9.99
C PRO A 124 -8.90 -10.90 10.07
N ALA A 125 -7.97 -9.95 9.92
CA ALA A 125 -8.29 -8.52 9.79
C ALA A 125 -8.77 -8.21 8.35
N PRO A 126 -9.41 -7.05 8.10
CA PRO A 126 -9.91 -6.70 6.77
C PRO A 126 -8.85 -6.70 5.65
N TRP A 127 -7.60 -6.50 5.98
CA TRP A 127 -6.46 -6.54 5.04
C TRP A 127 -5.82 -7.92 4.86
N ASP A 128 -6.23 -8.93 5.63
CA ASP A 128 -5.75 -10.30 5.50
C ASP A 128 -6.49 -11.03 4.39
N ILE A 129 -5.88 -12.07 3.83
CA ILE A 129 -6.56 -12.96 2.88
C ILE A 129 -7.58 -13.78 3.67
N GLN A 130 -8.82 -13.78 3.21
CA GLN A 130 -9.94 -14.49 3.83
C GLN A 130 -10.59 -15.42 2.80
N ASP A 131 -11.33 -16.44 3.24
CA ASP A 131 -12.11 -17.31 2.36
C ASP A 131 -13.49 -16.67 2.03
N ILE A 132 -13.43 -15.59 1.25
CA ILE A 132 -14.59 -14.80 0.77
C ILE A 132 -14.43 -14.54 -0.73
N PRO A 133 -15.47 -14.12 -1.45
CA PRO A 133 -15.32 -13.68 -2.82
C PRO A 133 -14.35 -12.49 -2.93
N HIS A 134 -13.42 -12.58 -3.87
CA HIS A 134 -12.41 -11.54 -4.13
C HIS A 134 -12.64 -10.82 -5.45
N GLY A 135 -12.33 -9.55 -5.47
CA GLY A 135 -12.29 -8.74 -6.68
C GLY A 135 -11.03 -8.99 -7.51
N THR A 136 -10.89 -8.23 -8.60
CA THR A 136 -9.76 -8.36 -9.53
C THR A 136 -8.95 -7.07 -9.58
N ILE A 137 -7.63 -7.20 -9.60
CA ILE A 137 -6.69 -6.09 -9.80
C ILE A 137 -6.28 -6.07 -11.26
N HIS A 138 -6.49 -4.93 -11.94
CA HIS A 138 -6.07 -4.66 -13.30
C HIS A 138 -4.94 -3.63 -13.29
N ARG A 139 -3.93 -3.84 -14.13
CA ARG A 139 -2.87 -2.87 -14.37
C ARG A 139 -2.99 -2.35 -15.79
N HIS A 140 -3.07 -1.05 -15.95
CA HIS A 140 -3.17 -0.37 -17.22
C HIS A 140 -1.97 0.53 -17.46
N SER A 141 -1.51 0.55 -18.70
CA SER A 141 -0.63 1.59 -19.23
C SER A 141 -1.46 2.45 -20.18
N TYR A 142 -1.34 3.76 -20.10
CA TYR A 142 -2.02 4.71 -20.96
C TYR A 142 -1.10 5.89 -21.29
N HIS A 143 -1.37 6.54 -22.40
CA HIS A 143 -0.69 7.78 -22.74
C HIS A 143 -1.49 8.97 -22.20
N SER A 144 -0.92 9.67 -21.22
CA SER A 144 -1.50 10.94 -20.74
C SER A 144 -1.28 12.04 -21.77
N LYS A 145 -2.37 12.60 -22.27
CA LYS A 145 -2.32 13.74 -23.19
C LYS A 145 -1.95 15.03 -22.46
N VAL A 146 -2.39 15.16 -21.21
CA VAL A 146 -2.08 16.31 -20.35
C VAL A 146 -0.60 16.39 -20.03
N LEU A 147 0.05 15.23 -19.78
CA LEU A 147 1.44 15.18 -19.35
C LEU A 147 2.39 14.85 -20.50
N GLU A 148 1.87 14.48 -21.68
CA GLU A 148 2.63 14.05 -22.87
C GLU A 148 3.61 12.90 -22.58
N GLN A 149 3.16 11.92 -21.75
CA GLN A 149 3.99 10.78 -21.35
C GLN A 149 3.15 9.54 -21.07
N ASP A 150 3.79 8.36 -21.11
CA ASP A 150 3.17 7.10 -20.74
C ASP A 150 3.06 6.98 -19.23
N ARG A 151 1.89 6.57 -18.77
CA ARG A 151 1.52 6.47 -17.36
C ARG A 151 0.93 5.11 -17.06
N GLU A 152 0.91 4.77 -15.80
CA GLU A 152 0.24 3.55 -15.31
C GLU A 152 -0.80 3.89 -14.25
N LEU A 153 -1.84 3.08 -14.19
CA LEU A 153 -2.81 3.09 -13.10
C LEU A 153 -3.22 1.66 -12.73
N ILE A 154 -3.61 1.49 -11.49
CA ILE A 154 -4.18 0.24 -11.00
C ILE A 154 -5.68 0.44 -10.82
N VAL A 155 -6.45 -0.53 -11.29
CA VAL A 155 -7.91 -0.56 -11.07
C VAL A 155 -8.26 -1.85 -10.35
N TYR A 156 -8.98 -1.73 -9.24
CA TYR A 156 -9.64 -2.85 -8.59
C TYR A 156 -11.11 -2.85 -8.96
N THR A 157 -11.61 -4.02 -9.37
CA THR A 157 -13.03 -4.27 -9.60
C THR A 157 -13.57 -5.23 -8.55
N PRO A 158 -14.76 -4.96 -7.95
CA PRO A 158 -15.29 -5.77 -6.85
C PRO A 158 -15.71 -7.18 -7.31
N PRO A 159 -15.83 -8.15 -6.38
CA PRO A 159 -16.29 -9.50 -6.71
C PRO A 159 -17.71 -9.48 -7.28
N GLY A 160 -17.97 -10.37 -8.24
CA GLY A 160 -19.27 -10.49 -8.86
C GLY A 160 -19.70 -9.30 -9.73
N MET A 161 -18.76 -8.50 -10.22
CA MET A 161 -19.03 -7.36 -11.10
C MET A 161 -19.79 -7.83 -12.34
N THR A 162 -20.84 -7.08 -12.70
CA THR A 162 -21.69 -7.24 -13.89
C THR A 162 -21.56 -5.99 -14.78
N ASP A 163 -22.48 -5.86 -15.76
CA ASP A 163 -22.60 -4.63 -16.57
C ASP A 163 -23.32 -3.48 -15.82
N GLU A 164 -23.70 -3.69 -14.56
CA GLU A 164 -24.27 -2.64 -13.72
C GLU A 164 -23.25 -1.54 -13.46
N LYS A 165 -23.69 -0.29 -13.59
CA LYS A 165 -22.82 0.87 -13.41
C LYS A 165 -22.50 1.11 -11.94
N LEU A 166 -21.24 0.91 -11.57
CA LEU A 166 -20.73 1.07 -10.21
C LEU A 166 -20.22 2.50 -9.94
N PRO A 167 -20.24 2.93 -8.67
CA PRO A 167 -19.53 4.13 -8.24
C PRO A 167 -18.01 3.88 -8.20
N VAL A 168 -17.23 4.97 -8.19
CA VAL A 168 -15.77 4.93 -8.27
C VAL A 168 -15.12 5.72 -7.13
N LEU A 169 -14.17 5.09 -6.45
CA LEU A 169 -13.22 5.73 -5.55
C LEU A 169 -11.86 5.89 -6.25
N TYR A 170 -11.43 7.11 -6.50
CA TYR A 170 -10.04 7.44 -6.88
C TYR A 170 -9.21 7.57 -5.62
N LEU A 171 -8.13 6.78 -5.49
CA LEU A 171 -7.37 6.64 -4.25
C LEU A 171 -5.87 6.92 -4.50
N ALA A 172 -5.42 8.10 -4.07
CA ALA A 172 -4.07 8.57 -4.29
C ALA A 172 -3.10 8.19 -3.17
N HIS A 173 -1.87 7.85 -3.56
CA HIS A 173 -0.77 7.51 -2.66
C HIS A 173 -0.02 8.74 -2.12
N GLY A 174 0.95 8.52 -1.22
CA GLY A 174 1.82 9.56 -0.65
C GLY A 174 3.10 9.85 -1.44
N TYR A 175 3.92 10.76 -0.91
CA TYR A 175 5.11 11.29 -1.60
C TYR A 175 6.13 10.26 -2.05
N SER A 176 6.44 9.26 -1.22
CA SER A 176 7.45 8.24 -1.53
C SER A 176 6.90 7.08 -2.35
N ASP A 177 5.59 6.98 -2.47
CA ASP A 177 4.87 5.83 -2.98
C ASP A 177 4.63 5.92 -4.50
N ASN A 178 3.89 4.96 -5.07
CA ASN A 178 3.42 4.96 -6.45
C ASN A 178 2.03 4.29 -6.54
N GLN A 179 1.47 4.19 -7.74
CA GLN A 179 0.13 3.65 -8.01
C GLN A 179 -0.12 2.22 -7.48
N ARG A 180 0.94 1.43 -7.22
CA ARG A 180 0.83 0.05 -6.73
C ARG A 180 0.78 -0.05 -5.21
N THR A 181 1.15 1.01 -4.49
CA THR A 181 1.36 0.93 -3.04
C THR A 181 0.07 0.64 -2.27
N TRP A 182 -1.06 1.21 -2.70
CA TRP A 182 -2.36 0.92 -2.06
C TRP A 182 -2.79 -0.54 -2.18
N THR A 183 -2.44 -1.24 -3.27
CA THR A 183 -2.73 -2.67 -3.40
C THR A 183 -1.72 -3.54 -2.67
N GLU A 184 -0.43 -3.35 -2.93
CA GLU A 184 0.60 -4.28 -2.47
C GLU A 184 0.94 -4.12 -0.97
N HIS A 185 0.93 -2.88 -0.47
CA HIS A 185 1.20 -2.58 0.94
C HIS A 185 -0.05 -2.15 1.70
N GLY A 186 -0.85 -1.25 1.15
CA GLY A 186 -2.08 -0.75 1.76
C GLY A 186 -3.20 -1.78 1.84
N LYS A 187 -3.19 -2.81 0.99
CA LYS A 187 -4.20 -3.88 0.93
C LYS A 187 -5.63 -3.38 0.65
N ALA A 188 -5.77 -2.27 -0.07
CA ALA A 188 -7.06 -1.62 -0.32
C ALA A 188 -8.09 -2.57 -0.95
N HIS A 189 -7.66 -3.48 -1.84
CA HIS A 189 -8.52 -4.49 -2.47
C HIS A 189 -9.08 -5.48 -1.44
N SER A 190 -8.23 -6.06 -0.57
CA SER A 190 -8.66 -6.99 0.48
C SER A 190 -9.59 -6.31 1.49
N ILE A 191 -9.27 -5.06 1.87
CA ILE A 191 -10.12 -4.24 2.75
C ILE A 191 -11.52 -4.08 2.13
N LEU A 192 -11.59 -3.72 0.83
CA LEU A 192 -12.90 -3.54 0.20
C LEU A 192 -13.64 -4.85 0.01
N ASP A 193 -12.96 -5.96 -0.35
CA ASP A 193 -13.56 -7.30 -0.39
C ASP A 193 -14.23 -7.65 0.95
N SER A 194 -13.50 -7.46 2.06
CA SER A 194 -14.00 -7.72 3.41
C SER A 194 -15.21 -6.84 3.75
N LEU A 195 -15.12 -5.53 3.50
CA LEU A 195 -16.20 -4.59 3.81
C LEU A 195 -17.47 -4.84 2.95
N ILE A 196 -17.31 -5.26 1.70
CA ILE A 196 -18.44 -5.65 0.83
C ILE A 196 -19.06 -6.94 1.36
N HIS A 197 -18.26 -7.96 1.68
CA HIS A 197 -18.73 -9.23 2.24
C HIS A 197 -19.51 -9.02 3.54
N GLU A 198 -19.03 -8.15 4.41
CA GLU A 198 -19.68 -7.76 5.66
C GLU A 198 -20.86 -6.79 5.47
N LYS A 199 -21.18 -6.39 4.23
CA LYS A 199 -22.23 -5.40 3.89
C LYS A 199 -22.02 -4.03 4.56
N LYS A 200 -20.77 -3.71 4.88
CA LYS A 200 -20.36 -2.41 5.44
C LYS A 200 -20.09 -1.37 4.35
N ALA A 201 -19.64 -1.78 3.18
CA ALA A 201 -19.45 -0.92 2.02
C ALA A 201 -20.31 -1.39 0.83
N VAL A 202 -20.69 -0.46 -0.04
CA VAL A 202 -21.31 -0.79 -1.32
C VAL A 202 -20.23 -1.28 -2.29
N PRO A 203 -20.55 -2.18 -3.24
CA PRO A 203 -19.64 -2.51 -4.32
C PRO A 203 -19.23 -1.26 -5.09
N MET A 204 -17.92 -1.05 -5.26
CA MET A 204 -17.37 0.08 -5.99
C MET A 204 -16.04 -0.31 -6.67
N ILE A 205 -15.69 0.42 -7.72
CA ILE A 205 -14.38 0.33 -8.35
C ILE A 205 -13.40 1.25 -7.59
N ILE A 206 -12.16 0.78 -7.34
CA ILE A 206 -11.09 1.65 -6.85
C ILE A 206 -10.09 1.89 -7.97
N VAL A 207 -9.78 3.15 -8.26
CA VAL A 207 -8.79 3.58 -9.22
C VAL A 207 -7.61 4.21 -8.48
N MET A 208 -6.43 3.68 -8.68
CA MET A 208 -5.20 4.14 -8.03
C MET A 208 -4.23 4.66 -9.08
N PRO A 209 -4.27 5.97 -9.39
CA PRO A 209 -3.33 6.61 -10.31
C PRO A 209 -1.97 6.85 -9.64
N ASP A 210 -0.92 7.07 -10.43
CA ASP A 210 0.31 7.67 -9.93
C ASP A 210 0.09 9.17 -9.70
N ALA A 211 0.13 9.61 -8.46
CA ALA A 211 -0.12 11.00 -8.07
C ALA A 211 1.10 11.93 -8.23
N HIS A 212 2.19 11.43 -8.79
CA HIS A 212 3.34 12.23 -9.22
C HIS A 212 3.20 12.58 -10.71
N ALA A 213 2.53 13.67 -11.02
CA ALA A 213 2.32 14.10 -12.40
C ALA A 213 3.60 14.62 -13.05
N ILE A 214 4.48 15.26 -12.29
CA ILE A 214 5.75 15.80 -12.78
C ILE A 214 6.87 14.94 -12.20
N ASP A 215 7.64 14.26 -13.07
CA ASP A 215 8.90 13.67 -12.65
C ASP A 215 9.96 14.78 -12.56
N PRO A 216 10.52 14.99 -11.38
CA PRO A 216 11.48 16.07 -11.19
C PRO A 216 12.84 15.80 -11.82
N GLY A 217 13.14 14.57 -12.26
CA GLY A 217 14.46 14.22 -12.83
C GLY A 217 15.66 14.61 -11.99
N GLY A 218 15.47 15.08 -10.74
CA GLY A 218 16.52 15.66 -9.94
C GLY A 218 16.19 15.95 -8.47
N LYS A 219 17.19 16.38 -7.73
CA LYS A 219 17.29 16.44 -6.27
C LYS A 219 16.37 17.46 -5.54
N LYS A 220 15.55 18.25 -6.23
CA LYS A 220 14.77 19.35 -5.62
C LYS A 220 13.29 19.33 -6.01
N PHE A 221 12.67 18.16 -6.03
CA PHE A 221 11.25 18.08 -6.32
C PHE A 221 10.41 18.42 -5.08
N ASN A 222 9.51 19.38 -5.27
CA ASN A 222 8.46 19.62 -4.30
C ASN A 222 7.13 19.08 -4.87
N ALA A 223 6.75 17.87 -4.43
CA ALA A 223 5.50 17.23 -4.85
C ALA A 223 4.24 18.03 -4.46
N TYR A 224 4.37 18.96 -3.54
CA TYR A 224 3.33 19.87 -3.07
C TYR A 224 3.36 21.22 -3.79
N ALA A 225 4.22 21.37 -4.80
CA ALA A 225 4.23 22.59 -5.59
C ALA A 225 2.94 22.73 -6.41
N PRO A 226 2.37 23.92 -6.53
CA PRO A 226 1.14 24.15 -7.30
C PRO A 226 1.19 23.51 -8.69
N LYS A 227 2.33 23.60 -9.38
CA LYS A 227 2.51 23.01 -10.70
C LYS A 227 2.28 21.48 -10.73
N ASN A 228 2.71 20.72 -9.71
CA ASN A 228 2.44 19.27 -9.65
C ASN A 228 0.97 19.02 -9.33
N THR A 229 0.40 19.79 -8.42
CA THR A 229 -1.00 19.65 -8.01
C THR A 229 -1.95 19.94 -9.17
N GLU A 230 -1.72 21.01 -9.91
CA GLU A 230 -2.49 21.37 -11.09
C GLU A 230 -2.34 20.34 -12.22
N ALA A 231 -1.10 19.89 -12.49
CA ALA A 231 -0.84 18.89 -13.52
C ALA A 231 -1.52 17.55 -13.20
N PHE A 232 -1.44 17.10 -11.95
CA PHE A 232 -2.14 15.89 -11.51
C PHE A 232 -3.67 16.03 -11.59
N SER A 233 -4.20 17.17 -11.15
CA SER A 233 -5.64 17.40 -11.20
C SER A 233 -6.16 17.40 -12.63
N ARG A 234 -5.44 18.03 -13.56
CA ARG A 234 -5.79 18.01 -14.98
C ARG A 234 -5.68 16.60 -15.57
N GLU A 235 -4.61 15.88 -15.31
CA GLU A 235 -4.47 14.48 -15.74
C GLU A 235 -5.62 13.62 -15.21
N LEU A 236 -5.97 13.76 -13.93
CA LEU A 236 -7.07 13.03 -13.33
C LEU A 236 -8.40 13.30 -14.04
N LEU A 237 -8.70 14.57 -14.30
CA LEU A 237 -9.98 14.99 -14.85
C LEU A 237 -10.06 14.80 -16.39
N GLU A 238 -8.97 15.02 -17.12
CA GLU A 238 -8.96 15.05 -18.58
C GLU A 238 -8.52 13.70 -19.20
N ASP A 239 -7.72 12.86 -18.48
CA ASP A 239 -7.21 11.59 -18.98
C ASP A 239 -7.73 10.38 -18.18
N VAL A 240 -7.54 10.37 -16.84
CA VAL A 240 -7.79 9.17 -16.01
C VAL A 240 -9.30 8.89 -15.90
N ILE A 241 -10.12 9.88 -15.56
CA ILE A 241 -11.58 9.70 -15.45
C ILE A 241 -12.18 9.25 -16.78
N PRO A 242 -11.92 9.90 -17.92
CA PRO A 242 -12.40 9.42 -19.21
C PRO A 242 -11.91 8.04 -19.60
N PHE A 243 -10.66 7.70 -19.27
CA PHE A 243 -10.13 6.35 -19.48
C PHE A 243 -10.95 5.30 -18.72
N VAL A 244 -11.21 5.52 -17.43
CA VAL A 244 -11.98 4.61 -16.57
C VAL A 244 -13.41 4.47 -17.09
N GLU A 245 -14.06 5.58 -17.45
CA GLU A 245 -15.44 5.59 -17.98
C GLU A 245 -15.58 4.86 -19.32
N SER A 246 -14.50 4.80 -20.11
CA SER A 246 -14.50 4.07 -21.39
C SER A 246 -14.18 2.58 -21.25
N HIS A 247 -13.58 2.13 -20.15
CA HIS A 247 -13.12 0.76 -19.95
C HIS A 247 -13.95 -0.04 -18.94
N TYR A 248 -14.71 0.62 -18.11
CA TYR A 248 -15.45 0.00 -17.01
C TYR A 248 -16.90 0.48 -16.96
N PRO A 249 -17.85 -0.37 -16.53
CA PRO A 249 -19.22 0.04 -16.31
C PRO A 249 -19.33 0.91 -15.06
N VAL A 250 -19.06 2.20 -15.19
CA VAL A 250 -19.10 3.18 -14.09
C VAL A 250 -20.22 4.18 -14.28
N ASN A 251 -20.75 4.69 -13.16
CA ASN A 251 -21.70 5.80 -13.19
C ASN A 251 -20.90 7.11 -13.28
N PRO A 252 -21.06 7.91 -14.36
CA PRO A 252 -20.26 9.12 -14.58
C PRO A 252 -20.70 10.32 -13.74
N ALA A 253 -21.82 10.22 -13.00
CA ALA A 253 -22.27 11.32 -12.17
C ALA A 253 -21.33 11.58 -10.98
N SER A 254 -21.06 12.85 -10.65
CA SER A 254 -20.23 13.22 -9.51
C SER A 254 -20.72 12.67 -8.18
N THR A 255 -22.04 12.41 -8.05
CA THR A 255 -22.65 11.75 -6.90
C THR A 255 -22.23 10.28 -6.71
N HIS A 256 -21.61 9.68 -7.72
CA HIS A 256 -21.04 8.32 -7.71
C HIS A 256 -19.51 8.33 -7.84
N ARG A 257 -18.89 9.48 -7.56
CA ARG A 257 -17.44 9.64 -7.65
C ARG A 257 -16.89 10.15 -6.33
N ALA A 258 -15.92 9.43 -5.79
CA ALA A 258 -15.16 9.78 -4.60
C ALA A 258 -13.69 9.97 -4.94
N PHE A 259 -13.00 10.86 -4.22
CA PHE A 259 -11.55 10.95 -4.24
C PHE A 259 -11.02 10.89 -2.81
N ALA A 260 -9.98 10.07 -2.58
CA ALA A 260 -9.29 10.06 -1.29
C ALA A 260 -7.78 9.88 -1.48
N GLY A 261 -7.03 10.19 -0.43
CA GLY A 261 -5.59 9.93 -0.46
C GLY A 261 -4.89 10.25 0.85
N LEU A 262 -3.68 9.71 0.97
CA LEU A 262 -2.83 9.90 2.14
C LEU A 262 -1.73 10.94 1.90
N SER A 263 -1.38 11.73 2.90
CA SER A 263 -0.26 12.67 2.87
C SER A 263 -0.29 13.61 1.64
N MET A 264 0.54 13.39 0.62
CA MET A 264 0.48 14.08 -0.67
C MET A 264 -0.86 13.80 -1.39
N GLY A 265 -1.34 12.56 -1.39
CA GLY A 265 -2.68 12.23 -1.93
C GLY A 265 -3.80 12.95 -1.18
N GLY A 266 -3.65 13.14 0.15
CA GLY A 266 -4.53 13.97 0.96
C GLY A 266 -4.47 15.46 0.59
N HIS A 267 -3.28 15.96 0.22
CA HIS A 267 -3.13 17.30 -0.36
C HIS A 267 -3.95 17.47 -1.65
N HIS A 268 -3.83 16.50 -2.57
CA HIS A 268 -4.61 16.49 -3.80
C HIS A 268 -6.12 16.40 -3.52
N ALA A 269 -6.53 15.58 -2.52
CA ALA A 269 -7.92 15.47 -2.11
C ALA A 269 -8.49 16.81 -1.65
N LEU A 270 -7.79 17.52 -0.77
CA LEU A 270 -8.23 18.84 -0.29
C LEU A 270 -8.21 19.90 -1.39
N PHE A 271 -7.23 19.86 -2.31
CA PHE A 271 -7.20 20.73 -3.46
C PHE A 271 -8.42 20.51 -4.36
N LEU A 272 -8.74 19.27 -4.71
CA LEU A 272 -9.90 18.92 -5.52
C LEU A 272 -11.23 19.31 -4.85
N ALA A 273 -11.33 19.12 -3.53
CA ALA A 273 -12.51 19.51 -2.78
C ALA A 273 -12.80 21.03 -2.87
N LEU A 274 -11.74 21.85 -2.85
CA LEU A 274 -11.90 23.31 -2.84
C LEU A 274 -11.96 23.92 -4.24
N SER A 275 -11.32 23.29 -5.25
CA SER A 275 -11.15 23.87 -6.58
C SER A 275 -11.96 23.16 -7.68
N HIS A 276 -12.41 21.92 -7.44
CA HIS A 276 -13.07 21.05 -8.42
C HIS A 276 -14.20 20.23 -7.79
N SER A 277 -14.92 20.79 -6.82
CA SER A 277 -15.98 20.08 -6.06
C SER A 277 -17.11 19.54 -6.93
N GLU A 278 -17.35 20.11 -8.11
CA GLU A 278 -18.35 19.66 -9.06
C GLU A 278 -18.10 18.23 -9.60
N ASN A 279 -16.84 17.76 -9.48
CA ASN A 279 -16.45 16.45 -10.01
C ASN A 279 -16.56 15.31 -9.00
N PHE A 280 -16.61 15.61 -7.69
CA PHE A 280 -16.59 14.62 -6.62
C PHE A 280 -17.59 14.98 -5.53
N SER A 281 -18.43 14.03 -5.12
CA SER A 281 -19.34 14.25 -3.98
C SER A 281 -18.78 13.75 -2.64
N TYR A 282 -17.73 12.96 -2.66
CA TYR A 282 -17.10 12.41 -1.46
C TYR A 282 -15.58 12.62 -1.53
N VAL A 283 -15.02 13.25 -0.52
CA VAL A 283 -13.58 13.50 -0.46
C VAL A 283 -13.03 13.06 0.89
N GLY A 284 -11.92 12.28 0.86
CA GLY A 284 -11.20 11.78 2.03
C GLY A 284 -9.74 12.24 2.06
N ALA A 285 -9.33 12.94 3.11
CA ALA A 285 -7.96 13.43 3.29
C ALA A 285 -7.32 12.77 4.52
N PHE A 286 -6.40 11.82 4.30
CA PHE A 286 -5.75 11.04 5.34
C PHE A 286 -4.37 11.62 5.66
N SER A 287 -4.15 12.11 6.88
CA SER A 287 -2.87 12.72 7.26
C SER A 287 -2.36 13.70 6.21
N ALA A 288 -3.22 14.57 5.70
CA ALA A 288 -2.92 15.43 4.56
C ALA A 288 -1.78 16.40 4.83
N ALA A 289 -1.02 16.74 3.78
CA ALA A 289 -0.23 17.97 3.75
C ALA A 289 -1.08 19.10 3.13
N PRO A 290 -1.92 19.83 3.90
CA PRO A 290 -2.96 20.67 3.35
C PRO A 290 -2.42 21.71 2.37
N PRO A 291 -3.12 21.96 1.23
CA PRO A 291 -2.78 23.05 0.33
C PRO A 291 -3.09 24.42 0.94
N ALA A 292 -2.64 25.48 0.29
CA ALA A 292 -3.19 26.81 0.56
C ALA A 292 -4.67 26.81 0.18
N ILE A 293 -5.50 27.45 1.01
CA ILE A 293 -6.90 27.65 0.68
C ILE A 293 -6.96 28.80 -0.35
N PRO A 294 -7.61 28.57 -1.50
CA PRO A 294 -7.77 29.64 -2.49
C PRO A 294 -8.65 30.79 -1.96
N ASP A 295 -8.64 31.90 -2.65
CA ASP A 295 -9.57 32.98 -2.36
C ASP A 295 -10.97 32.57 -2.86
N LEU A 296 -11.85 32.20 -1.93
CA LEU A 296 -13.19 31.67 -2.21
C LEU A 296 -14.25 32.75 -2.01
N SER A 297 -15.04 33.00 -3.04
CA SER A 297 -16.23 33.84 -2.93
C SER A 297 -17.35 33.12 -2.15
N PRO A 298 -18.36 33.83 -1.62
CA PRO A 298 -19.53 33.19 -1.00
C PRO A 298 -20.26 32.20 -1.93
N GLN A 299 -20.21 32.48 -3.26
CA GLN A 299 -20.78 31.58 -4.27
C GLN A 299 -19.99 30.27 -4.38
N ASP A 300 -18.65 30.34 -4.35
CA ASP A 300 -17.79 29.14 -4.34
C ASP A 300 -18.05 28.28 -3.12
N ILE A 301 -18.15 28.88 -1.95
CA ILE A 301 -18.45 28.16 -0.68
C ILE A 301 -19.83 27.48 -0.75
N THR A 302 -20.83 28.18 -1.30
CA THR A 302 -22.17 27.60 -1.50
C THR A 302 -22.12 26.43 -2.47
N ALA A 303 -21.35 26.52 -3.55
CA ALA A 303 -21.17 25.45 -4.53
C ALA A 303 -20.44 24.25 -3.92
N ILE A 304 -19.36 24.47 -3.16
CA ILE A 304 -18.62 23.43 -2.46
C ILE A 304 -19.57 22.65 -1.53
N ASN A 305 -20.30 23.32 -0.65
CA ASN A 305 -21.22 22.67 0.30
C ASN A 305 -22.39 21.97 -0.41
N LYS A 306 -22.81 22.43 -1.57
CA LYS A 306 -23.85 21.78 -2.38
C LYS A 306 -23.35 20.51 -3.06
N ASN A 307 -22.10 20.53 -3.56
CA ASN A 307 -21.51 19.45 -4.36
C ASN A 307 -20.99 18.31 -3.46
N LEU A 308 -20.33 18.67 -2.35
CA LEU A 308 -19.75 17.69 -1.43
C LEU A 308 -20.81 17.15 -0.46
N ARG A 309 -21.08 15.86 -0.53
CA ARG A 309 -21.86 15.13 0.48
C ARG A 309 -21.02 14.76 1.69
N LEU A 310 -19.71 14.63 1.49
CA LEU A 310 -18.76 14.31 2.55
C LEU A 310 -17.39 14.91 2.21
N LEU A 311 -16.88 15.75 3.09
CA LEU A 311 -15.47 16.11 3.20
C LEU A 311 -14.94 15.55 4.51
N TRP A 312 -14.25 14.42 4.45
CA TRP A 312 -13.72 13.71 5.61
C TRP A 312 -12.21 13.94 5.75
N ILE A 313 -11.79 14.51 6.87
CA ILE A 313 -10.39 14.81 7.15
C ILE A 313 -9.98 14.03 8.40
N ALA A 314 -8.92 13.21 8.32
CA ALA A 314 -8.43 12.45 9.46
C ALA A 314 -6.93 12.62 9.64
N CYS A 315 -6.50 12.80 10.90
CA CYS A 315 -5.08 12.91 11.23
C CYS A 315 -4.81 12.40 12.65
N GLY A 316 -3.69 11.71 12.83
CA GLY A 316 -3.23 11.27 14.14
C GLY A 316 -2.66 12.42 14.96
N ASP A 317 -2.81 12.39 16.30
CA ASP A 317 -2.29 13.42 17.20
C ASP A 317 -0.75 13.37 17.36
N LYS A 318 -0.09 12.29 16.90
CA LYS A 318 1.37 12.14 16.81
C LYS A 318 1.92 12.32 15.41
N ASP A 319 1.05 12.58 14.43
CA ASP A 319 1.46 12.88 13.06
C ASP A 319 2.16 14.24 12.99
N PHE A 320 3.30 14.32 12.31
CA PHE A 320 4.03 15.59 12.13
C PHE A 320 3.23 16.65 11.34
N LEU A 321 2.17 16.24 10.63
CA LEU A 321 1.23 17.14 9.94
C LEU A 321 0.01 17.53 10.79
N PHE A 322 -0.10 17.05 12.02
CA PHE A 322 -1.27 17.27 12.88
C PHE A 322 -1.63 18.74 13.04
N ALA A 323 -0.67 19.56 13.46
CA ALA A 323 -0.91 21.00 13.65
C ALA A 323 -1.37 21.71 12.36
N ARG A 324 -0.86 21.27 11.20
CA ARG A 324 -1.26 21.81 9.88
C ARG A 324 -2.69 21.40 9.53
N ASN A 325 -3.09 20.16 9.80
CA ASN A 325 -4.46 19.69 9.61
C ASN A 325 -5.44 20.41 10.51
N GLN A 326 -5.10 20.63 11.79
CA GLN A 326 -5.92 21.42 12.70
C GLN A 326 -6.12 22.85 12.21
N ALA A 327 -5.05 23.52 11.81
CA ALA A 327 -5.12 24.91 11.32
C ALA A 327 -5.95 25.00 10.01
N PHE A 328 -5.79 24.04 9.11
CA PHE A 328 -6.56 23.97 7.87
C PHE A 328 -8.05 23.75 8.19
N HIS A 329 -8.39 22.78 9.03
CA HIS A 329 -9.77 22.51 9.41
C HIS A 329 -10.42 23.72 10.11
N ALA A 330 -9.71 24.37 11.02
CA ALA A 330 -10.20 25.61 11.65
C ALA A 330 -10.53 26.67 10.61
N LYS A 331 -9.66 26.83 9.58
CA LYS A 331 -9.86 27.84 8.55
C LYS A 331 -11.04 27.54 7.62
N ILE A 332 -11.23 26.28 7.15
CA ILE A 332 -12.39 25.94 6.32
C ILE A 332 -13.70 26.04 7.13
N LYS A 333 -13.66 25.79 8.44
CA LYS A 333 -14.80 25.99 9.33
C LYS A 333 -15.17 27.49 9.48
N GLU A 334 -14.18 28.40 9.59
CA GLU A 334 -14.41 29.83 9.57
C GLU A 334 -15.08 30.29 8.26
N LEU A 335 -14.76 29.62 7.15
CA LEU A 335 -15.38 29.84 5.84
C LEU A 335 -16.76 29.19 5.70
N ASN A 336 -17.27 28.49 6.73
CA ASN A 336 -18.51 27.72 6.70
C ASN A 336 -18.51 26.60 5.65
N ILE A 337 -17.37 25.97 5.39
CA ILE A 337 -17.27 24.75 4.57
C ILE A 337 -17.52 23.54 5.51
N GLU A 338 -18.55 22.76 5.17
CA GLU A 338 -18.95 21.58 5.93
C GLU A 338 -17.90 20.47 5.80
N SER A 339 -17.49 19.89 6.94
CA SER A 339 -16.50 18.81 6.95
C SER A 339 -16.54 18.01 8.25
N ASP A 340 -16.24 16.71 8.16
CA ASP A 340 -16.00 15.82 9.28
C ASP A 340 -14.50 15.79 9.57
N TYR A 341 -14.10 16.13 10.81
CA TYR A 341 -12.70 16.08 11.22
C TYR A 341 -12.48 15.06 12.32
N GLN A 342 -11.68 14.05 12.03
CA GLN A 342 -11.33 12.98 12.96
C GLN A 342 -9.89 13.13 13.45
N ILE A 343 -9.72 13.17 14.78
CA ILE A 343 -8.41 13.09 15.43
C ILE A 343 -8.26 11.68 16.00
N THR A 344 -7.18 10.98 15.61
CA THR A 344 -6.90 9.62 16.08
C THR A 344 -5.83 9.68 17.17
N PRO A 345 -6.16 9.32 18.42
CA PRO A 345 -5.20 9.34 19.52
C PRO A 345 -4.02 8.39 19.31
N ALA A 346 -2.82 8.84 19.69
CA ALA A 346 -1.56 8.10 19.61
C ALA A 346 -1.17 7.61 18.18
N ALA A 347 -1.86 8.05 17.14
CA ALA A 347 -1.59 7.69 15.75
C ALA A 347 -0.55 8.63 15.13
N ASP A 348 0.38 8.05 14.40
CA ASP A 348 1.46 8.74 13.69
C ASP A 348 1.23 8.78 12.17
N HIS A 349 2.25 9.23 11.41
CA HIS A 349 2.22 9.31 9.96
C HIS A 349 2.64 7.97 9.33
N SER A 350 1.77 6.96 9.37
CA SER A 350 2.14 5.60 8.98
C SER A 350 1.02 4.80 8.30
N TRP A 351 1.42 3.76 7.56
CA TRP A 351 0.51 2.90 6.82
C TRP A 351 -0.52 2.14 7.68
N PRO A 352 -0.20 1.66 8.89
CA PRO A 352 -1.23 1.11 9.77
C PRO A 352 -2.41 2.06 9.98
N VAL A 353 -2.11 3.34 10.26
CA VAL A 353 -3.12 4.39 10.45
C VAL A 353 -3.93 4.66 9.17
N TRP A 354 -3.29 4.69 8.01
CA TRP A 354 -3.99 4.95 6.74
C TRP A 354 -4.87 3.78 6.28
N ARG A 355 -4.53 2.53 6.62
CA ARG A 355 -5.44 1.40 6.44
C ARG A 355 -6.70 1.53 7.29
N ASP A 356 -6.55 1.91 8.55
CA ASP A 356 -7.69 2.16 9.44
C ASP A 356 -8.56 3.29 8.89
N TYR A 357 -7.95 4.38 8.38
CA TYR A 357 -8.70 5.46 7.74
C TYR A 357 -9.47 5.00 6.49
N LEU A 358 -8.90 4.12 5.68
CA LEU A 358 -9.62 3.55 4.53
C LEU A 358 -10.81 2.68 4.98
N ILE A 359 -10.63 1.89 6.05
CA ILE A 359 -11.68 1.07 6.66
C ILE A 359 -12.82 1.95 7.19
N ASP A 360 -12.51 3.07 7.82
CA ASP A 360 -13.48 4.01 8.40
C ASP A 360 -14.19 4.87 7.33
N PHE A 361 -13.49 5.25 6.27
CA PHE A 361 -13.98 6.12 5.21
C PHE A 361 -14.89 5.38 4.22
N THR A 362 -14.47 4.20 3.76
CA THR A 362 -15.16 3.45 2.70
C THR A 362 -16.64 3.17 3.01
N PRO A 363 -17.05 2.81 4.25
CA PRO A 363 -18.46 2.61 4.62
C PRO A 363 -19.33 3.86 4.50
N LYS A 364 -18.77 5.05 4.43
CA LYS A 364 -19.50 6.33 4.34
C LYS A 364 -19.83 6.72 2.90
N LEU A 365 -19.26 6.00 1.91
CA LEU A 365 -19.37 6.35 0.51
C LEU A 365 -20.67 5.84 -0.12
N PHE A 366 -21.25 6.66 -1.00
CA PHE A 366 -22.35 6.29 -1.92
C PHE A 366 -23.64 5.77 -1.24
N ARG A 367 -23.92 6.28 -0.06
CA ARG A 367 -25.15 6.01 0.72
C ARG A 367 -26.13 7.15 0.66
#